data_2cdd5f7b0875ea8a8b99b3bb79ace08d
#
_entry.id   2cdd5f7b0875ea8a8b99b3bb79ace08d
#
_cell.length_a   1.000
_cell.length_b   1.000
_cell.length_c   1.000
_cell.angle_alpha   90.00
_cell.angle_beta   90.00
_cell.angle_gamma   90.00
#
_symmetry.space_group_name_H-M   'P 1'
#
loop_
_entity.id
_entity.type
_entity.pdbx_description
1 polymer ?
#
loop_
_entity_poly.entity_id
_entity_poly.type
_entity_poly.pdbx_seq_one_letter_code
_entity_poly.pdbx_strand_id
1 'polypeptide(L)'
;GGSRATFEARGYTTWDLTSPIFVKESPNGKTLVIPTAFVSYHGDALDTKTPLLRSDLKINEAVKKFCSLAGLNDVTKVYTTCGAEQEYFLIDKALYYGRQDLVMTGRTLFGSLT
;
A
#
# COMPACT_ATOMS: atom_id res chain seq x y z
N GLY A 1 -25.87 18.03 -2.73
CA GLY A 1 -25.69 17.05 -3.69
C GLY A 1 -26.87 16.12 -3.83
N GLY A 2 -27.59 16.15 -4.95
CA GLY A 2 -28.64 15.20 -5.23
C GLY A 2 -28.09 13.82 -5.54
N SER A 3 -28.87 12.79 -5.31
CA SER A 3 -28.56 11.45 -5.79
C SER A 3 -28.50 11.47 -7.32
N ARG A 4 -27.41 11.00 -7.85
CA ARG A 4 -27.25 10.86 -9.29
C ARG A 4 -27.32 9.38 -9.65
N ALA A 5 -28.45 8.99 -10.17
CA ALA A 5 -28.79 7.60 -10.37
C ALA A 5 -28.08 6.89 -11.52
N THR A 6 -27.22 7.56 -12.31
CA THR A 6 -26.78 7.02 -13.58
C THR A 6 -25.29 7.16 -13.83
N PHE A 7 -24.47 7.00 -12.79
CA PHE A 7 -23.05 6.84 -13.01
C PHE A 7 -22.69 5.37 -13.09
N GLU A 8 -22.11 4.98 -14.18
CA GLU A 8 -21.38 3.76 -14.27
C GLU A 8 -20.26 3.77 -13.22
N ALA A 9 -20.29 2.82 -12.31
CA ALA A 9 -19.21 2.67 -11.35
C ALA A 9 -17.97 2.16 -12.08
N ARG A 10 -16.94 2.99 -12.18
CA ARG A 10 -15.66 2.63 -12.81
C ARG A 10 -14.63 2.12 -11.82
N GLY A 11 -14.89 2.25 -10.55
CA GLY A 11 -14.06 1.77 -9.48
C GLY A 11 -14.85 1.56 -8.20
N TYR A 12 -14.41 0.65 -7.36
CA TYR A 12 -15.01 0.35 -6.08
C TYR A 12 -14.00 -0.23 -5.10
N THR A 13 -14.34 -0.21 -3.84
CA THR A 13 -13.58 -0.86 -2.79
C THR A 13 -13.96 -2.33 -2.71
N THR A 14 -12.96 -3.16 -2.52
CA THR A 14 -13.12 -4.56 -2.15
C THR A 14 -12.36 -4.82 -0.86
N TRP A 15 -12.89 -5.65 0.02
CA TRP A 15 -12.14 -6.01 1.23
C TRP A 15 -10.99 -6.96 0.90
N ASP A 16 -9.93 -6.87 1.69
CA ASP A 16 -8.80 -7.79 1.58
C ASP A 16 -9.03 -9.01 2.48
N LEU A 17 -9.23 -10.17 1.86
CA LEU A 17 -9.44 -11.44 2.56
C LEU A 17 -8.22 -11.93 3.34
N THR A 18 -7.03 -11.40 3.06
CA THR A 18 -5.77 -11.80 3.70
C THR A 18 -5.46 -10.99 4.95
N SER A 19 -6.06 -9.80 5.07
CA SER A 19 -5.89 -8.92 6.22
C SER A 19 -6.97 -9.18 7.28
N PRO A 20 -6.61 -9.21 8.57
CA PRO A 20 -7.57 -9.38 9.64
C PRO A 20 -8.49 -8.17 9.77
N ILE A 21 -9.77 -8.41 9.99
CA ILE A 21 -10.70 -7.40 10.48
C ILE A 21 -10.44 -7.20 11.97
N PHE A 22 -10.40 -5.97 12.44
CA PHE A 22 -10.14 -5.66 13.84
C PHE A 22 -11.00 -4.53 14.37
N VAL A 23 -11.11 -4.44 15.69
CA VAL A 23 -11.81 -3.37 16.37
C VAL A 23 -10.78 -2.42 16.99
N LYS A 24 -10.88 -1.16 16.63
CA LYS A 24 -10.12 -0.09 17.25
C LYS A 24 -10.94 0.51 18.38
N GLU A 25 -10.43 0.47 19.59
CA GLU A 25 -11.04 1.12 20.74
C GLU A 25 -10.53 2.56 20.89
N SER A 26 -11.42 3.46 21.23
CA SER A 26 -11.13 4.86 21.50
C SER A 26 -11.98 5.33 22.69
N PRO A 27 -11.64 6.45 23.36
CA PRO A 27 -12.44 6.97 24.47
C PRO A 27 -13.93 7.21 24.11
N ASN A 28 -14.22 7.49 22.85
CA ASN A 28 -15.56 7.81 22.37
C ASN A 28 -16.30 6.61 21.75
N GLY A 29 -15.75 5.39 21.85
CA GLY A 29 -16.41 4.20 21.34
C GLY A 29 -15.48 3.23 20.61
N LYS A 30 -16.08 2.29 19.88
CA LYS A 30 -15.39 1.24 19.14
C LYS A 30 -15.69 1.38 17.65
N THR A 31 -14.63 1.23 16.84
CA THR A 31 -14.75 1.28 15.37
C THR A 31 -14.30 -0.06 14.80
N LEU A 32 -15.17 -0.68 14.01
CA LEU A 32 -14.80 -1.87 13.22
C LEU A 32 -13.99 -1.42 12.01
N VAL A 33 -12.80 -1.97 11.85
CA VAL A 33 -11.90 -1.68 10.74
C VAL A 33 -11.83 -2.90 9.82
N ILE A 34 -12.25 -2.69 8.57
CA ILE A 34 -12.20 -3.70 7.52
C ILE A 34 -11.19 -3.22 6.48
N PRO A 35 -10.01 -3.86 6.37
CA PRO A 35 -9.04 -3.49 5.35
C PRO A 35 -9.59 -3.66 3.94
N THR A 36 -9.47 -2.63 3.11
CA THR A 36 -9.98 -2.61 1.74
C THR A 36 -8.92 -2.13 0.76
N ALA A 37 -9.09 -2.49 -0.50
CA ALA A 37 -8.36 -1.96 -1.63
C ALA A 37 -9.31 -1.35 -2.65
N PHE A 38 -8.85 -0.37 -3.41
CA PHE A 38 -9.62 0.29 -4.47
C PHE A 38 -9.21 -0.25 -5.83
N VAL A 39 -10.18 -0.75 -6.58
CA VAL A 39 -9.97 -1.42 -7.87
C VAL A 39 -10.96 -0.93 -8.92
N SER A 40 -10.59 -1.04 -10.19
CA SER A 40 -11.49 -0.77 -11.30
C SER A 40 -12.49 -1.91 -11.51
N TYR A 41 -13.48 -1.69 -12.37
CA TYR A 41 -14.45 -2.71 -12.76
C TYR A 41 -13.78 -3.99 -13.30
N HIS A 42 -12.69 -3.85 -14.05
CA HIS A 42 -11.92 -4.97 -14.60
C HIS A 42 -10.84 -5.52 -13.65
N GLY A 43 -10.75 -5.01 -12.45
CA GLY A 43 -9.79 -5.47 -11.44
C GLY A 43 -8.42 -4.81 -11.52
N ASP A 44 -8.25 -3.73 -12.30
CA ASP A 44 -7.00 -2.98 -12.33
C ASP A 44 -6.77 -2.27 -10.99
N ALA A 45 -5.50 -2.19 -10.60
CA ALA A 45 -5.11 -1.51 -9.39
C ALA A 45 -5.30 0.01 -9.51
N LEU A 46 -6.10 0.61 -8.63
CA LEU A 46 -6.30 2.05 -8.56
C LEU A 46 -5.64 2.68 -7.33
N ASP A 47 -5.22 1.88 -6.36
CA ASP A 47 -4.42 2.35 -5.23
C ASP A 47 -3.07 1.62 -5.14
N THR A 48 -2.15 2.20 -4.37
CA THR A 48 -0.79 1.64 -4.20
C THR A 48 -0.75 0.35 -3.40
N LYS A 49 -1.77 0.05 -2.61
CA LYS A 49 -1.87 -1.18 -1.80
C LYS A 49 -2.16 -2.42 -2.65
N THR A 50 -2.91 -2.27 -3.72
CA THR A 50 -3.36 -3.43 -4.53
C THR A 50 -2.21 -4.27 -5.09
N PRO A 51 -1.16 -3.70 -5.70
CA PRO A 51 0.00 -4.48 -6.13
C PRO A 51 0.72 -5.18 -4.96
N LEU A 52 0.84 -4.51 -3.83
CA LEU A 52 1.46 -5.07 -2.64
C LEU A 52 0.68 -6.29 -2.12
N LEU A 53 -0.63 -6.18 -1.97
CA LEU A 53 -1.49 -7.27 -1.53
C LEU A 53 -1.48 -8.44 -2.50
N ARG A 54 -1.47 -8.17 -3.80
CA ARG A 54 -1.33 -9.21 -4.83
C ARG A 54 0.02 -9.93 -4.76
N SER A 55 1.10 -9.21 -4.52
CA SER A 55 2.43 -9.81 -4.35
C SER A 55 2.50 -10.70 -3.11
N ASP A 56 1.88 -10.30 -2.01
CA ASP A 56 1.81 -11.08 -0.78
C ASP A 56 1.02 -12.40 -0.98
N LEU A 57 -0.07 -12.37 -1.73
CA LEU A 57 -0.77 -13.58 -2.13
C LEU A 57 0.12 -14.52 -2.96
N LYS A 58 0.87 -13.99 -3.90
CA LYS A 58 1.76 -14.79 -4.75
C LYS A 58 2.94 -15.39 -3.98
N ILE A 59 3.54 -14.65 -3.05
CA ILE A 59 4.59 -15.21 -2.20
C ILE A 59 4.04 -16.30 -1.28
N ASN A 60 2.85 -16.13 -0.73
CA ASN A 60 2.20 -17.15 0.07
C ASN A 60 2.03 -18.47 -0.71
N GLU A 61 1.53 -18.42 -1.95
CA GLU A 61 1.38 -19.59 -2.81
C GLU A 61 2.74 -20.26 -3.11
N ALA A 62 3.73 -19.47 -3.51
CA ALA A 62 5.05 -19.97 -3.89
C ALA A 62 5.82 -20.60 -2.72
N VAL A 63 5.83 -19.93 -1.56
CA VAL A 63 6.57 -20.41 -0.39
C VAL A 63 5.86 -21.60 0.26
N LYS A 64 4.53 -21.66 0.26
CA LYS A 64 3.81 -22.88 0.71
C LYS A 64 4.19 -24.08 -0.14
N LYS A 65 4.28 -23.91 -1.46
CA LYS A 65 4.73 -25.00 -2.35
C LYS A 65 6.18 -25.42 -2.03
N PHE A 66 7.06 -24.46 -1.81
CA PHE A 66 8.44 -24.74 -1.40
C PHE A 66 8.49 -25.49 -0.06
N CYS A 67 7.74 -25.04 0.95
CA CYS A 67 7.66 -25.70 2.26
C CYS A 67 7.20 -27.15 2.12
N SER A 68 6.17 -27.40 1.32
CA SER A 68 5.68 -28.76 1.06
C SER A 68 6.74 -29.66 0.41
N LEU A 69 7.50 -29.13 -0.55
CA LEU A 69 8.63 -29.86 -1.17
C LEU A 69 9.77 -30.13 -0.18
N ALA A 70 9.94 -29.26 0.80
CA ALA A 70 10.92 -29.41 1.89
C ALA A 70 10.41 -30.30 3.05
N GLY A 71 9.22 -30.89 2.94
CA GLY A 71 8.62 -31.74 3.97
C GLY A 71 7.89 -31.00 5.09
N LEU A 72 7.76 -29.67 5.01
CA LEU A 72 7.03 -28.83 5.97
C LEU A 72 5.56 -28.72 5.54
N ASN A 73 4.72 -29.67 5.91
CA ASN A 73 3.35 -29.77 5.44
C ASN A 73 2.29 -29.10 6.32
N ASP A 74 2.70 -28.58 7.46
CA ASP A 74 1.84 -27.91 8.45
C ASP A 74 1.74 -26.40 8.28
N VAL A 75 2.45 -25.83 7.28
CA VAL A 75 2.42 -24.40 6.99
C VAL A 75 1.09 -24.01 6.36
N THR A 76 0.26 -23.30 7.10
CA THR A 76 -1.08 -22.88 6.64
C THR A 76 -1.05 -21.54 5.92
N LYS A 77 -0.18 -20.61 6.35
CA LYS A 77 -0.05 -19.26 5.78
C LYS A 77 1.40 -18.78 5.82
N VAL A 78 1.78 -18.09 4.77
CA VAL A 78 3.03 -17.33 4.67
C VAL A 78 2.68 -15.87 4.33
N TYR A 79 3.35 -14.95 4.96
CA TYR A 79 3.18 -13.51 4.69
C TYR A 79 4.51 -12.79 4.83
N THR A 80 4.62 -11.68 4.12
CA THR A 80 5.78 -10.80 4.24
C THR A 80 5.54 -9.73 5.30
N THR A 81 6.61 -9.25 5.87
CA THR A 81 6.59 -8.08 6.74
C THR A 81 7.32 -6.94 6.06
N CYS A 82 6.85 -5.73 6.26
CA CYS A 82 7.54 -4.54 5.79
C CYS A 82 7.52 -3.46 6.87
N GLY A 83 8.54 -2.61 6.83
CA GLY A 83 8.66 -1.46 7.69
C GLY A 83 8.97 -0.22 6.86
N ALA A 84 8.50 0.93 7.29
CA ALA A 84 8.85 2.19 6.69
C ALA A 84 10.21 2.65 7.21
N GLU A 85 11.07 3.09 6.30
CA GLU A 85 12.35 3.70 6.59
C GLU A 85 12.38 5.14 6.06
N GLN A 86 13.15 5.99 6.73
CA GLN A 86 13.42 7.34 6.28
C GLN A 86 14.84 7.40 5.72
N GLU A 87 14.98 7.95 4.53
CA GLU A 87 16.27 8.26 3.93
C GLU A 87 16.38 9.77 3.72
N TYR A 88 17.48 10.35 4.19
CA TYR A 88 17.77 11.77 3.97
C TYR A 88 19.25 12.04 4.00
N PHE A 89 19.61 13.09 3.28
CA PHE A 89 20.97 13.61 3.26
C PHE A 89 21.07 14.87 4.10
N LEU A 90 22.19 14.99 4.81
CA LEU A 90 22.56 16.26 5.43
C LEU A 90 23.20 17.14 4.35
N ILE A 91 22.59 18.30 4.08
CA ILE A 91 23.08 19.26 3.09
C ILE A 91 23.21 20.65 3.72
N ASP A 92 24.11 21.46 3.15
CA ASP A 92 24.26 22.84 3.56
C ASP A 92 22.98 23.63 3.26
N LYS A 93 22.54 24.43 4.23
CA LYS A 93 21.29 25.19 4.14
C LYS A 93 21.33 26.26 3.05
N ALA A 94 22.51 26.90 2.84
CA ALA A 94 22.65 27.90 1.80
C ALA A 94 22.55 27.25 0.40
N LEU A 95 23.14 26.07 0.22
CA LEU A 95 23.04 25.34 -1.03
C LEU A 95 21.60 24.84 -1.28
N TYR A 96 20.88 24.43 -0.22
CA TYR A 96 19.47 24.08 -0.33
C TYR A 96 18.64 25.24 -0.87
N TYR A 97 18.78 26.43 -0.30
CA TYR A 97 18.06 27.63 -0.75
C TYR A 97 18.50 28.16 -2.12
N GLY A 98 19.68 27.79 -2.59
CA GLY A 98 20.12 28.03 -3.95
C GLY A 98 19.44 27.18 -5.03
N ARG A 99 18.76 26.12 -4.62
CA ARG A 99 18.09 25.17 -5.51
C ARG A 99 16.57 25.38 -5.51
N GLN A 100 16.04 25.94 -6.59
CA GLN A 100 14.60 26.22 -6.70
C GLN A 100 13.74 24.94 -6.66
N ASP A 101 14.18 23.87 -7.26
CA ASP A 101 13.49 22.57 -7.23
C ASP A 101 13.33 22.05 -5.80
N LEU A 102 14.38 22.13 -4.98
CA LEU A 102 14.32 21.70 -3.58
C LEU A 102 13.41 22.60 -2.74
N VAL A 103 13.51 23.93 -2.94
CA VAL A 103 12.70 24.89 -2.17
C VAL A 103 11.22 24.79 -2.51
N MET A 104 10.87 24.64 -3.79
CA MET A 104 9.49 24.66 -4.25
C MET A 104 8.80 23.30 -4.14
N THR A 105 9.53 22.20 -4.26
CA THR A 105 8.95 20.84 -4.33
C THR A 105 9.40 19.92 -3.21
N GLY A 106 10.41 20.29 -2.41
CA GLY A 106 10.99 19.42 -1.38
C GLY A 106 11.80 18.24 -1.90
N ARG A 107 12.07 18.20 -3.21
CA ARG A 107 12.82 17.13 -3.86
C ARG A 107 13.59 17.65 -5.08
N THR A 108 14.54 16.87 -5.54
CA THR A 108 15.15 17.09 -6.86
C THR A 108 14.17 16.73 -7.97
N LEU A 109 14.22 17.49 -9.06
CA LEU A 109 13.44 17.18 -10.25
C LEU A 109 14.29 16.40 -11.25
N PHE A 110 13.64 15.49 -11.98
CA PHE A 110 14.30 14.72 -13.03
C PHE A 110 14.81 15.67 -14.13
N GLY A 111 16.09 15.53 -14.50
CA GLY A 111 16.74 16.42 -15.47
C GLY A 111 17.22 17.76 -14.90
N SER A 112 17.08 17.98 -13.60
CA SER A 112 17.68 19.16 -12.92
C SER A 112 19.20 19.05 -12.92
N LEU A 113 19.88 20.16 -13.23
CA LEU A 113 21.34 20.26 -13.13
C LEU A 113 21.76 20.28 -11.65
N THR A 114 22.89 19.67 -11.37
CA THR A 114 23.52 19.67 -10.04
C THR A 114 24.26 20.96 -9.77
#